data_c8f87cc1beb5631a3f5b9b50d36291a0
#
_entry.id   c8f87cc1beb5631a3f5b9b50d36291a0
#
_cell.length_a   1.000
_cell.length_b   1.000
_cell.length_c   1.000
_cell.angle_alpha   90.00
_cell.angle_beta   90.00
_cell.angle_gamma   90.00
#
_symmetry.space_group_name_H-M   'P 1'
#
loop_
_entity.id
_entity.type
_entity.pdbx_description
1 polymer ?
#
loop_
_entity_poly.entity_id
_entity_poly.type
_entity_poly.pdbx_seq_one_letter_code
_entity_poly.pdbx_strand_id
1 'polypeptide(L)'
;MRGANSTPVADIVEEAQRIIDTAEKNQIVLRLFGGMAVRFHCPSATHRLLARKYADIDFMGLRKQSRSMKKLFTELGYTPRDVFNRLHGDTRMIFNDIENGRRIDIFFDVFEMCHKLDLKNRLTLNAPIIPLADLLFTKLQVVEITEREYRDVISLVHDHEVGDSDGPETINGQYLSKLCAEDWGIYKTLTINISNAAAVALYELVRGAP
;
A
#
# COMPACT_ATOMS: atom_id res chain seq x y z
N MET A 1 -15.86 28.79 -11.14
CA MET A 1 -16.15 27.65 -12.05
C MET A 1 -16.38 26.44 -11.16
N ARG A 2 -17.60 25.88 -11.11
CA ARG A 2 -17.86 24.61 -10.44
C ARG A 2 -17.20 23.55 -11.31
N GLY A 3 -16.11 22.94 -10.84
CA GLY A 3 -15.52 21.77 -11.50
C GLY A 3 -16.57 20.69 -11.62
N ALA A 4 -16.74 20.13 -12.79
CA ALA A 4 -17.55 18.95 -12.98
C ALA A 4 -17.02 17.89 -12.01
N ASN A 5 -17.88 17.36 -11.11
CA ASN A 5 -17.56 16.19 -10.32
C ASN A 5 -17.14 15.11 -11.31
N SER A 6 -15.88 14.74 -11.27
CA SER A 6 -15.40 13.67 -12.14
C SER A 6 -15.85 12.34 -11.54
N THR A 7 -16.50 11.51 -12.35
CA THR A 7 -16.92 10.17 -11.95
C THR A 7 -15.68 9.26 -11.83
N PRO A 8 -15.58 8.40 -10.79
CA PRO A 8 -14.54 7.41 -10.69
C PRO A 8 -14.49 6.45 -11.89
N VAL A 9 -13.29 6.13 -12.36
CA VAL A 9 -13.07 5.21 -13.49
C VAL A 9 -13.30 3.77 -13.05
N ALA A 10 -13.87 2.93 -13.91
CA ALA A 10 -14.20 1.54 -13.59
C ALA A 10 -12.95 0.67 -13.39
N ASP A 11 -11.92 0.84 -14.22
CA ASP A 11 -10.63 0.15 -14.01
C ASP A 11 -9.92 0.67 -12.76
N ILE A 12 -9.56 -0.26 -11.86
CA ILE A 12 -9.00 0.09 -10.55
C ILE A 12 -7.58 0.64 -10.65
N VAL A 13 -6.81 0.23 -11.66
CA VAL A 13 -5.42 0.67 -11.86
C VAL A 13 -5.43 2.09 -12.46
N GLU A 14 -6.27 2.31 -13.47
CA GLU A 14 -6.46 3.64 -14.06
C GLU A 14 -6.98 4.63 -13.02
N GLU A 15 -7.88 4.19 -12.17
CA GLU A 15 -8.42 5.02 -11.10
C GLU A 15 -7.37 5.37 -10.05
N ALA A 16 -6.54 4.41 -9.63
CA ALA A 16 -5.43 4.68 -8.73
C ALA A 16 -4.47 5.74 -9.31
N GLN A 17 -4.14 5.63 -10.60
CA GLN A 17 -3.30 6.60 -11.31
C GLN A 17 -3.97 7.99 -11.34
N ARG A 18 -5.27 8.05 -11.68
CA ARG A 18 -6.04 9.30 -11.73
C ARG A 18 -6.03 10.03 -10.39
N ILE A 19 -6.19 9.28 -9.29
CA ILE A 19 -6.15 9.84 -7.92
C ILE A 19 -4.76 10.41 -7.63
N ILE A 20 -3.70 9.65 -7.93
CA ILE A 20 -2.30 10.06 -7.71
C ILE A 20 -1.99 11.35 -8.49
N ASP A 21 -2.28 11.37 -9.79
CA ASP A 21 -2.02 12.53 -10.65
C ASP A 21 -2.76 13.78 -10.15
N THR A 22 -3.99 13.59 -9.66
CA THR A 22 -4.77 14.70 -9.13
C THR A 22 -4.22 15.18 -7.79
N ALA A 23 -3.76 14.28 -6.93
CA ALA A 23 -3.11 14.62 -5.67
C ALA A 23 -1.81 15.42 -5.92
N GLU A 24 -0.98 14.96 -6.86
CA GLU A 24 0.28 15.65 -7.23
C GLU A 24 0.03 17.06 -7.78
N LYS A 25 -0.93 17.22 -8.70
CA LYS A 25 -1.35 18.54 -9.23
C LYS A 25 -1.79 19.51 -8.14
N ASN A 26 -2.34 18.98 -7.05
CA ASN A 26 -2.77 19.75 -5.89
C ASN A 26 -1.71 19.84 -4.77
N GLN A 27 -0.49 19.37 -5.01
CA GLN A 27 0.61 19.33 -4.04
C GLN A 27 0.26 18.57 -2.75
N ILE A 28 -0.55 17.53 -2.87
CA ILE A 28 -0.95 16.65 -1.78
C ILE A 28 -0.03 15.42 -1.80
N VAL A 29 0.65 15.16 -0.70
CA VAL A 29 1.46 13.96 -0.52
C VAL A 29 0.51 12.79 -0.25
N LEU A 30 0.28 12.00 -1.28
CA LEU A 30 -0.53 10.79 -1.25
C LEU A 30 0.25 9.66 -1.93
N ARG A 31 0.39 8.53 -1.26
CA ARG A 31 1.17 7.39 -1.75
C ARG A 31 0.34 6.12 -1.71
N LEU A 32 0.35 5.37 -2.79
CA LEU A 32 -0.23 4.03 -2.79
C LEU A 32 0.50 3.13 -1.80
N PHE A 33 -0.25 2.29 -1.12
CA PHE A 33 0.28 1.19 -0.35
C PHE A 33 -0.65 -0.02 -0.40
N GLY A 34 -0.35 -1.07 0.37
CA GLY A 34 -1.17 -2.28 0.32
C GLY A 34 -1.07 -3.03 -1.01
N GLY A 35 -2.13 -3.74 -1.35
CA GLY A 35 -2.12 -4.60 -2.55
C GLY A 35 -2.05 -3.87 -3.86
N MET A 36 -2.69 -2.70 -3.95
CA MET A 36 -2.64 -1.89 -5.18
C MET A 36 -1.26 -1.32 -5.45
N ALA A 37 -0.46 -0.98 -4.42
CA ALA A 37 0.93 -0.57 -4.62
C ALA A 37 1.76 -1.70 -5.23
N VAL A 38 1.59 -2.94 -4.76
CA VAL A 38 2.24 -4.13 -5.35
C VAL A 38 1.81 -4.32 -6.81
N ARG A 39 0.49 -4.30 -7.07
CA ARG A 39 -0.04 -4.44 -8.44
C ARG A 39 0.48 -3.35 -9.39
N PHE A 40 0.69 -2.16 -8.87
CA PHE A 40 1.12 -1.00 -9.63
C PHE A 40 2.61 -1.04 -9.97
N HIS A 41 3.43 -1.56 -9.06
CA HIS A 41 4.88 -1.48 -9.15
C HIS A 41 5.57 -2.81 -9.49
N CYS A 42 4.90 -3.95 -9.26
CA CYS A 42 5.46 -5.27 -9.52
C CYS A 42 4.88 -5.88 -10.81
N PRO A 43 5.63 -6.01 -11.90
CA PRO A 43 5.19 -6.69 -13.12
C PRO A 43 4.73 -8.12 -12.89
N SER A 44 5.43 -8.87 -12.01
CA SER A 44 5.10 -10.26 -11.66
C SER A 44 3.73 -10.42 -11.00
N ALA A 45 3.18 -9.36 -10.38
CA ALA A 45 1.83 -9.37 -9.80
C ALA A 45 0.70 -9.60 -10.83
N THR A 46 1.02 -9.55 -12.13
CA THR A 46 0.10 -9.91 -13.24
C THR A 46 0.25 -11.35 -13.71
N HIS A 47 1.32 -12.03 -13.32
CA HIS A 47 1.57 -13.41 -13.69
C HIS A 47 0.53 -14.34 -13.06
N ARG A 48 0.06 -15.35 -13.81
CA ARG A 48 -1.05 -16.26 -13.42
C ARG A 48 -0.94 -16.85 -12.01
N LEU A 49 0.26 -17.08 -11.50
CA LEU A 49 0.49 -17.65 -10.17
C LEU A 49 0.39 -16.61 -9.05
N LEU A 50 0.64 -15.34 -9.35
CA LEU A 50 0.66 -14.25 -8.38
C LEU A 50 -0.53 -13.29 -8.53
N ALA A 51 -1.19 -13.30 -9.69
CA ALA A 51 -2.35 -12.45 -9.96
C ALA A 51 -3.49 -12.71 -8.98
N ARG A 52 -4.12 -11.64 -8.55
CA ARG A 52 -5.28 -11.66 -7.66
C ARG A 52 -6.26 -10.52 -7.95
N LYS A 53 -7.44 -10.59 -7.36
CA LYS A 53 -8.42 -9.50 -7.44
C LYS A 53 -8.12 -8.45 -6.35
N TYR A 54 -8.36 -7.18 -6.69
CA TYR A 54 -8.24 -6.03 -5.82
C TYR A 54 -9.63 -5.38 -5.69
N ALA A 55 -10.08 -5.16 -4.47
CA ALA A 55 -11.40 -4.56 -4.19
C ALA A 55 -11.27 -3.12 -3.65
N ASP A 56 -10.14 -2.81 -3.05
CA ASP A 56 -9.88 -1.58 -2.33
C ASP A 56 -8.64 -0.89 -2.88
N ILE A 57 -8.56 0.43 -2.73
CA ILE A 57 -7.33 1.19 -2.97
C ILE A 57 -6.93 1.84 -1.64
N ASP A 58 -5.73 1.51 -1.19
CA ASP A 58 -5.18 2.02 0.06
C ASP A 58 -4.14 3.10 -0.21
N PHE A 59 -4.18 4.18 0.57
CA PHE A 59 -3.24 5.28 0.50
C PHE A 59 -2.67 5.62 1.87
N MET A 60 -1.41 6.07 1.86
CA MET A 60 -0.78 6.79 2.95
C MET A 60 -0.67 8.27 2.62
N GLY A 61 -0.98 9.12 3.59
CA GLY A 61 -0.90 10.56 3.44
C GLY A 61 -0.41 11.27 4.70
N LEU A 62 -0.07 12.55 4.56
CA LEU A 62 0.33 13.37 5.71
C LEU A 62 -0.92 13.92 6.43
N ARG A 63 -1.01 13.70 7.75
CA ARG A 63 -2.11 14.20 8.59
C ARG A 63 -2.34 15.70 8.43
N LYS A 64 -1.26 16.48 8.30
CA LYS A 64 -1.35 17.95 8.10
C LYS A 64 -2.12 18.34 6.84
N GLN A 65 -2.27 17.43 5.87
CA GLN A 65 -3.00 17.64 4.61
C GLN A 65 -4.38 16.96 4.59
N SER A 66 -4.86 16.40 5.69
CA SER A 66 -6.13 15.62 5.76
C SER A 66 -7.34 16.41 5.24
N ARG A 67 -7.43 17.72 5.52
CA ARG A 67 -8.52 18.57 5.01
C ARG A 67 -8.47 18.71 3.48
N SER A 68 -7.27 18.88 2.91
CA SER A 68 -7.07 18.96 1.46
C SER A 68 -7.41 17.62 0.79
N MET A 69 -7.06 16.49 1.42
CA MET A 69 -7.42 15.17 0.95
C MET A 69 -8.94 14.93 0.98
N LYS A 70 -9.63 15.32 2.07
CA LYS A 70 -11.09 15.22 2.13
C LYS A 70 -11.74 15.99 0.98
N LYS A 71 -11.28 17.21 0.71
CA LYS A 71 -11.76 18.03 -0.41
C LYS A 71 -11.50 17.34 -1.75
N LEU A 72 -10.26 16.89 -1.98
CA LEU A 72 -9.84 16.20 -3.20
C LEU A 72 -10.76 15.01 -3.51
N PHE A 73 -10.94 14.09 -2.55
CA PHE A 73 -11.75 12.89 -2.77
C PHE A 73 -13.22 13.21 -3.00
N THR A 74 -13.75 14.24 -2.37
CA THR A 74 -15.12 14.71 -2.63
C THR A 74 -15.25 15.28 -4.05
N GLU A 75 -14.27 16.05 -4.52
CA GLU A 75 -14.24 16.59 -5.89
C GLU A 75 -14.03 15.52 -6.95
N LEU A 76 -13.35 14.43 -6.61
CA LEU A 76 -13.16 13.24 -7.45
C LEU A 76 -14.41 12.35 -7.54
N GLY A 77 -15.49 12.67 -6.82
CA GLY A 77 -16.77 11.96 -6.87
C GLY A 77 -16.93 10.87 -5.82
N TYR A 78 -16.04 10.78 -4.83
CA TYR A 78 -16.14 9.80 -3.76
C TYR A 78 -17.05 10.26 -2.61
N THR A 79 -17.81 9.32 -2.05
CA THR A 79 -18.68 9.56 -0.90
C THR A 79 -17.91 9.32 0.41
N PRO A 80 -17.72 10.34 1.27
CA PRO A 80 -17.04 10.16 2.55
C PRO A 80 -17.88 9.33 3.51
N ARG A 81 -17.21 8.48 4.31
CA ARG A 81 -17.86 7.78 5.44
C ARG A 81 -17.90 8.72 6.65
N ASP A 82 -18.81 9.70 6.64
CA ASP A 82 -18.77 10.86 7.52
C ASP A 82 -18.70 10.53 9.02
N VAL A 83 -19.45 9.56 9.52
CA VAL A 83 -19.41 9.17 10.94
C VAL A 83 -18.03 8.65 11.31
N PHE A 84 -17.49 7.73 10.51
CA PHE A 84 -16.15 7.18 10.73
C PHE A 84 -15.08 8.29 10.64
N ASN A 85 -15.13 9.12 9.60
CA ASN A 85 -14.15 10.16 9.34
C ASN A 85 -14.18 11.28 10.41
N ARG A 86 -15.31 11.50 11.10
CA ARG A 86 -15.37 12.42 12.25
C ARG A 86 -14.71 11.83 13.49
N LEU A 87 -14.85 10.55 13.72
CA LEU A 87 -14.33 9.88 14.93
C LEU A 87 -12.84 9.51 14.79
N HIS A 88 -12.41 9.13 13.58
CA HIS A 88 -11.09 8.55 13.33
C HIS A 88 -10.26 9.32 12.29
N GLY A 89 -10.77 10.44 11.77
CA GLY A 89 -10.13 11.18 10.67
C GLY A 89 -8.75 11.76 10.99
N ASP A 90 -8.30 11.64 12.23
CA ASP A 90 -6.93 11.97 12.65
C ASP A 90 -5.91 10.90 12.25
N THR A 91 -6.35 9.65 12.12
CA THR A 91 -5.49 8.50 11.82
C THR A 91 -5.86 7.82 10.50
N ARG A 92 -7.16 7.85 10.14
CA ARG A 92 -7.67 7.18 8.94
C ARG A 92 -8.94 7.86 8.42
N MET A 93 -9.06 7.98 7.10
CA MET A 93 -10.31 8.35 6.43
C MET A 93 -10.74 7.25 5.47
N ILE A 94 -12.05 7.09 5.31
CA ILE A 94 -12.66 6.13 4.39
C ILE A 94 -13.58 6.88 3.43
N PHE A 95 -13.49 6.53 2.17
CA PHE A 95 -14.38 6.98 1.10
C PHE A 95 -14.90 5.79 0.31
N ASN A 96 -16.08 5.94 -0.28
CA ASN A 96 -16.71 4.91 -1.10
C ASN A 96 -16.89 5.41 -2.53
N ASP A 97 -16.51 4.59 -3.48
CA ASP A 97 -16.92 4.66 -4.87
C ASP A 97 -18.21 3.84 -4.99
N ILE A 98 -19.32 4.52 -4.98
CA ILE A 98 -20.64 3.87 -4.98
C ILE A 98 -20.92 3.17 -6.32
N GLU A 99 -20.45 3.77 -7.43
CA GLU A 99 -20.72 3.26 -8.78
C GLU A 99 -19.97 1.95 -9.05
N ASN A 100 -18.72 1.84 -8.60
CA ASN A 100 -17.88 0.66 -8.85
C ASN A 100 -17.76 -0.27 -7.63
N GLY A 101 -18.45 0.05 -6.52
CA GLY A 101 -18.44 -0.77 -5.30
C GLY A 101 -17.08 -0.86 -4.62
N ARG A 102 -16.21 0.16 -4.76
CA ARG A 102 -14.86 0.18 -4.20
C ARG A 102 -14.80 1.01 -2.94
N ARG A 103 -13.87 0.64 -2.06
CA ARG A 103 -13.49 1.43 -0.89
C ARG A 103 -12.12 2.04 -1.09
N ILE A 104 -11.98 3.27 -0.65
CA ILE A 104 -10.71 3.98 -0.55
C ILE A 104 -10.41 4.18 0.92
N ASP A 105 -9.25 3.72 1.36
CA ASP A 105 -8.72 3.93 2.70
C ASP A 105 -7.51 4.87 2.65
N ILE A 106 -7.51 5.90 3.50
CA ILE A 106 -6.37 6.83 3.62
C ILE A 106 -5.90 6.79 5.06
N PHE A 107 -4.70 6.29 5.30
CA PHE A 107 -4.04 6.30 6.59
C PHE A 107 -3.10 7.49 6.70
N PHE A 108 -2.90 8.02 7.90
CA PHE A 108 -2.12 9.24 8.12
C PHE A 108 -0.91 9.00 9.01
N ASP A 109 0.26 9.39 8.49
CA ASP A 109 1.57 9.42 9.16
C ASP A 109 2.03 8.03 9.66
N VAL A 110 1.15 7.28 10.28
CA VAL A 110 1.45 6.00 10.94
C VAL A 110 0.53 4.91 10.41
N PHE A 111 1.09 3.74 10.11
CA PHE A 111 0.34 2.53 9.84
C PHE A 111 0.56 1.54 10.99
N GLU A 112 -0.53 1.06 11.58
CA GLU A 112 -0.50 0.15 12.72
C GLU A 112 -1.49 -0.99 12.51
N MET A 113 -0.98 -2.22 12.53
CA MET A 113 -1.74 -3.46 12.58
C MET A 113 -1.20 -4.32 13.73
N CYS A 114 -0.37 -5.34 13.44
CA CYS A 114 0.32 -6.11 14.47
C CYS A 114 1.54 -5.35 15.02
N HIS A 115 2.14 -4.51 14.19
CA HIS A 115 3.26 -3.64 14.55
C HIS A 115 3.02 -2.24 14.03
N LYS A 116 3.61 -1.25 14.70
CA LYS A 116 3.52 0.16 14.35
C LYS A 116 4.65 0.56 13.41
N LEU A 117 4.31 1.24 12.33
CA LEU A 117 5.24 1.78 11.34
C LEU A 117 5.01 3.29 11.19
N ASP A 118 5.98 4.11 11.56
CA ASP A 118 5.95 5.56 11.35
C ASP A 118 6.47 5.90 9.94
N LEU A 119 5.56 6.38 9.10
CA LEU A 119 5.82 6.74 7.70
C LEU A 119 5.89 8.25 7.47
N LYS A 120 5.67 9.07 8.50
CA LYS A 120 5.56 10.53 8.37
C LYS A 120 6.71 11.17 7.59
N ASN A 121 7.94 10.76 7.89
CA ASN A 121 9.14 11.29 7.23
C ASN A 121 9.58 10.46 6.02
N ARG A 122 8.89 9.37 5.72
CA ARG A 122 9.23 8.44 4.64
C ARG A 122 8.35 8.63 3.39
N LEU A 123 7.17 9.25 3.53
CA LEU A 123 6.23 9.46 2.41
C LEU A 123 6.77 10.38 1.28
N THR A 124 7.87 11.09 1.52
CA THR A 124 8.51 11.94 0.51
C THR A 124 9.72 11.29 -0.16
N LEU A 125 10.14 10.11 0.30
CA LEU A 125 11.31 9.40 -0.23
C LEU A 125 11.04 8.74 -1.58
N ASN A 126 9.79 8.34 -1.82
CA ASN A 126 9.39 7.69 -3.06
C ASN A 126 8.01 8.17 -3.52
N ALA A 127 7.72 7.98 -4.81
CA ALA A 127 6.43 8.22 -5.45
C ALA A 127 6.33 7.30 -6.68
N PRO A 128 5.14 6.86 -7.04
CA PRO A 128 3.81 7.13 -6.47
C PRO A 128 3.43 6.24 -5.27
N ILE A 129 4.29 5.30 -4.90
CA ILE A 129 4.09 4.35 -3.79
C ILE A 129 4.90 4.76 -2.55
N ILE A 130 4.59 4.18 -1.39
CA ILE A 130 5.50 4.24 -0.23
C ILE A 130 6.81 3.53 -0.57
N PRO A 131 7.95 3.81 0.12
CA PRO A 131 9.20 3.11 -0.13
C PRO A 131 9.02 1.59 -0.08
N LEU A 132 9.73 0.85 -0.93
CA LEU A 132 9.57 -0.61 -1.09
C LEU A 132 9.82 -1.38 0.20
N ALA A 133 10.77 -0.95 1.04
CA ALA A 133 11.01 -1.56 2.33
C ALA A 133 9.82 -1.40 3.28
N ASP A 134 9.18 -0.23 3.28
CA ASP A 134 7.96 0.01 4.07
C ASP A 134 6.79 -0.81 3.52
N LEU A 135 6.65 -0.89 2.19
CA LEU A 135 5.61 -1.70 1.56
C LEU A 135 5.78 -3.18 1.91
N LEU A 136 6.99 -3.72 1.83
CA LEU A 136 7.30 -5.09 2.23
C LEU A 136 7.03 -5.31 3.73
N PHE A 137 7.43 -4.36 4.60
CA PHE A 137 7.12 -4.42 6.03
C PHE A 137 5.61 -4.53 6.29
N THR A 138 4.79 -3.71 5.60
CA THR A 138 3.33 -3.75 5.78
C THR A 138 2.71 -5.11 5.47
N LYS A 139 3.35 -5.89 4.58
CA LYS A 139 2.91 -7.25 4.22
C LYS A 139 3.44 -8.31 5.19
N LEU A 140 4.67 -8.16 5.64
CA LEU A 140 5.33 -9.12 6.52
C LEU A 140 4.92 -8.99 8.00
N GLN A 141 4.34 -7.87 8.44
CA GLN A 141 4.00 -7.65 9.83
C GLN A 141 2.75 -8.42 10.32
N VAL A 142 1.96 -8.99 9.40
CA VAL A 142 0.69 -9.66 9.71
C VAL A 142 0.96 -11.02 10.34
N VAL A 143 0.51 -11.24 11.60
CA VAL A 143 0.76 -12.49 12.33
C VAL A 143 0.03 -13.67 11.67
N GLU A 144 -1.21 -13.48 11.23
CA GLU A 144 -1.98 -14.48 10.46
C GLU A 144 -1.99 -14.09 8.99
N ILE A 145 -0.84 -14.25 8.34
CA ILE A 145 -0.64 -13.90 6.93
C ILE A 145 -1.46 -14.82 6.02
N THR A 146 -2.13 -14.25 5.04
CA THR A 146 -2.96 -15.00 4.07
C THR A 146 -2.22 -15.25 2.77
N GLU A 147 -2.81 -16.11 1.90
CA GLU A 147 -2.25 -16.38 0.57
C GLU A 147 -2.08 -15.10 -0.27
N ARG A 148 -2.96 -14.10 -0.10
CA ARG A 148 -2.87 -12.82 -0.81
C ARG A 148 -1.62 -12.03 -0.42
N GLU A 149 -1.32 -11.98 0.87
CA GLU A 149 -0.11 -11.31 1.37
C GLU A 149 1.16 -12.05 0.92
N TYR A 150 1.15 -13.40 0.89
CA TYR A 150 2.29 -14.16 0.35
C TYR A 150 2.54 -13.85 -1.11
N ARG A 151 1.51 -13.78 -1.95
CA ARG A 151 1.64 -13.38 -3.36
C ARG A 151 2.23 -11.98 -3.49
N ASP A 152 1.78 -11.03 -2.66
CA ASP A 152 2.32 -9.67 -2.64
C ASP A 152 3.80 -9.65 -2.21
N VAL A 153 4.19 -10.40 -1.17
CA VAL A 153 5.59 -10.54 -0.70
C VAL A 153 6.47 -11.15 -1.79
N ILE A 154 6.02 -12.24 -2.41
CA ILE A 154 6.77 -12.91 -3.48
C ILE A 154 6.97 -11.96 -4.67
N SER A 155 5.94 -11.22 -5.09
CA SER A 155 6.05 -10.25 -6.17
C SER A 155 7.07 -9.16 -5.86
N LEU A 156 7.04 -8.61 -4.63
CA LEU A 156 7.99 -7.57 -4.21
C LEU A 156 9.45 -8.06 -4.25
N VAL A 157 9.70 -9.24 -3.69
CA VAL A 157 11.06 -9.79 -3.62
C VAL A 157 11.55 -10.33 -4.96
N HIS A 158 10.64 -10.76 -5.83
CA HIS A 158 10.96 -11.22 -7.18
C HIS A 158 11.37 -10.07 -8.11
N ASP A 159 10.67 -8.93 -8.03
CA ASP A 159 10.82 -7.84 -9.00
C ASP A 159 11.84 -6.78 -8.57
N HIS A 160 12.27 -6.78 -7.29
CA HIS A 160 13.14 -5.75 -6.75
C HIS A 160 14.35 -6.33 -6.01
N GLU A 161 15.48 -5.64 -6.13
CA GLU A 161 16.71 -6.02 -5.43
C GLU A 161 16.69 -5.54 -3.97
N VAL A 162 17.37 -6.29 -3.10
CA VAL A 162 17.64 -5.88 -1.72
C VAL A 162 18.97 -5.14 -1.69
N GLY A 163 18.95 -3.92 -1.17
CA GLY A 163 20.12 -3.06 -1.04
C GLY A 163 20.20 -2.36 0.31
N ASP A 164 21.14 -1.41 0.43
CA ASP A 164 21.46 -0.74 1.69
C ASP A 164 20.80 0.64 1.83
N SER A 165 20.06 1.10 0.84
CA SER A 165 19.41 2.41 0.82
C SER A 165 18.05 2.37 0.14
N ASP A 166 17.21 3.38 0.43
CA ASP A 166 15.94 3.55 -0.27
C ASP A 166 16.17 3.99 -1.72
N GLY A 167 15.44 3.36 -2.63
CA GLY A 167 15.44 3.67 -4.06
C GLY A 167 14.13 3.28 -4.70
N PRO A 168 13.85 3.75 -5.93
CA PRO A 168 12.59 3.43 -6.62
C PRO A 168 12.42 1.94 -6.89
N GLU A 169 13.52 1.21 -7.11
CA GLU A 169 13.54 -0.23 -7.41
C GLU A 169 14.30 -1.04 -6.35
N THR A 170 14.57 -0.46 -5.17
CA THR A 170 15.40 -1.11 -4.15
C THR A 170 14.66 -1.25 -2.84
N ILE A 171 14.61 -2.46 -2.31
CA ILE A 171 14.16 -2.77 -0.96
C ILE A 171 15.32 -2.50 -0.01
N ASN A 172 15.21 -1.48 0.85
CA ASN A 172 16.23 -1.14 1.83
C ASN A 172 16.28 -2.17 2.96
N GLY A 173 17.16 -3.18 2.79
CA GLY A 173 17.36 -4.26 3.76
C GLY A 173 17.98 -3.77 5.06
N GLN A 174 18.84 -2.74 5.01
CA GLN A 174 19.44 -2.16 6.21
C GLN A 174 18.38 -1.49 7.11
N TYR A 175 17.43 -0.78 6.51
CA TYR A 175 16.30 -0.20 7.25
C TYR A 175 15.45 -1.28 7.93
N LEU A 176 15.07 -2.35 7.20
CA LEU A 176 14.32 -3.46 7.77
C LEU A 176 15.09 -4.17 8.89
N SER A 177 16.38 -4.39 8.71
CA SER A 177 17.28 -4.99 9.73
C SER A 177 17.34 -4.14 10.99
N LYS A 178 17.36 -2.80 10.84
CA LYS A 178 17.33 -1.89 11.98
C LYS A 178 16.02 -1.99 12.76
N LEU A 179 14.87 -2.01 12.09
CA LEU A 179 13.57 -2.20 12.74
C LEU A 179 13.52 -3.53 13.52
N CYS A 180 14.05 -4.60 12.94
CA CYS A 180 14.15 -5.90 13.59
C CYS A 180 15.09 -5.89 14.81
N ALA A 181 16.18 -5.13 14.76
CA ALA A 181 17.11 -5.02 15.87
C ALA A 181 16.57 -4.21 17.05
N GLU A 182 15.67 -3.27 16.79
CA GLU A 182 15.04 -2.42 17.80
C GLU A 182 13.81 -3.07 18.47
N ASP A 183 13.17 -4.07 17.82
CA ASP A 183 11.97 -4.74 18.34
C ASP A 183 11.98 -6.24 18.04
N TRP A 184 12.04 -7.05 19.09
CA TRP A 184 12.04 -8.52 18.99
C TRP A 184 10.73 -9.06 18.36
N GLY A 185 9.59 -8.44 18.63
CA GLY A 185 8.30 -8.83 18.04
C GLY A 185 8.29 -8.65 16.53
N ILE A 186 8.80 -7.51 16.04
CA ILE A 186 9.02 -7.24 14.61
C ILE A 186 9.94 -8.30 14.03
N TYR A 187 11.12 -8.51 14.63
CA TYR A 187 12.08 -9.54 14.18
C TYR A 187 11.41 -10.91 14.04
N LYS A 188 10.69 -11.34 15.07
CA LYS A 188 10.04 -12.65 15.09
C LYS A 188 8.97 -12.77 14.00
N THR A 189 8.11 -11.79 13.85
CA THR A 189 7.02 -11.80 12.87
C THR A 189 7.57 -11.78 11.44
N LEU A 190 8.51 -10.86 11.14
CA LEU A 190 9.07 -10.74 9.79
C LEU A 190 9.83 -12.01 9.38
N THR A 191 10.68 -12.56 10.27
CA THR A 191 11.48 -13.76 9.94
C THR A 191 10.62 -15.00 9.72
N ILE A 192 9.55 -15.20 10.50
CA ILE A 192 8.60 -16.28 10.27
C ILE A 192 7.92 -16.10 8.91
N ASN A 193 7.43 -14.91 8.61
CA ASN A 193 6.66 -14.68 7.37
C ASN A 193 7.54 -14.72 6.12
N ILE A 194 8.80 -14.28 6.19
CA ILE A 194 9.77 -14.47 5.10
C ILE A 194 10.01 -15.96 4.84
N SER A 195 10.24 -16.75 5.90
CA SER A 195 10.45 -18.19 5.78
C SER A 195 9.24 -18.90 5.18
N ASN A 196 8.03 -18.53 5.62
CA ASN A 196 6.80 -19.09 5.07
C ASN A 196 6.57 -18.67 3.61
N ALA A 197 6.85 -17.41 3.24
CA ALA A 197 6.75 -16.94 1.86
C ALA A 197 7.71 -17.70 0.94
N ALA A 198 8.94 -17.96 1.38
CA ALA A 198 9.90 -18.77 0.64
C ALA A 198 9.42 -20.22 0.44
N ALA A 199 8.81 -20.83 1.46
CA ALA A 199 8.23 -22.17 1.36
C ALA A 199 7.05 -22.22 0.37
N VAL A 200 6.17 -21.21 0.38
CA VAL A 200 5.05 -21.08 -0.56
C VAL A 200 5.58 -20.90 -1.99
N ALA A 201 6.56 -20.04 -2.21
CA ALA A 201 7.17 -19.81 -3.52
C ALA A 201 7.78 -21.12 -4.08
N LEU A 202 8.52 -21.87 -3.27
CA LEU A 202 9.10 -23.15 -3.65
C LEU A 202 8.03 -24.17 -3.99
N TYR A 203 6.96 -24.27 -3.20
CA TYR A 203 5.85 -25.18 -3.44
C TYR A 203 5.13 -24.90 -4.78
N GLU A 204 4.86 -23.63 -5.09
CA GLU A 204 4.23 -23.24 -6.36
C GLU A 204 5.14 -23.49 -7.57
N LEU A 205 6.45 -23.29 -7.43
CA LEU A 205 7.42 -23.66 -8.47
C LEU A 205 7.41 -25.17 -8.77
N VAL A 206 7.34 -26.00 -7.75
CA VAL A 206 7.29 -27.47 -7.92
C VAL A 206 5.97 -27.94 -8.54
N ARG A 207 4.84 -27.33 -8.18
CA ARG A 207 3.53 -27.67 -8.78
C ARG A 207 3.33 -27.14 -10.18
N GLY A 208 3.99 -26.03 -10.52
CA GLY A 208 3.90 -25.40 -11.83
C GLY A 208 4.93 -25.93 -12.84
N ALA A 209 5.84 -26.80 -12.42
CA ALA A 209 6.75 -27.50 -13.35
C ALA A 209 5.96 -28.46 -14.25
N PRO A 210 6.16 -28.45 -15.59
CA PRO A 210 5.49 -29.35 -16.52
C PRO A 210 5.89 -30.80 -16.30
#